data_ac66540473bca0b00f6e6909d4445f11
#
_entry.id   ac66540473bca0b00f6e6909d4445f11
#
_cell.length_a   1.000
_cell.length_b   1.000
_cell.length_c   1.000
_cell.angle_alpha   90.00
_cell.angle_beta   90.00
_cell.angle_gamma   90.00
#
_symmetry.space_group_name_H-M   'P 1'
#
loop_
_entity.id
_entity.type
_entity.pdbx_description
1 polymer ?
#
loop_
_entity_poly.entity_id
_entity_poly.type
_entity_poly.pdbx_seq_one_letter_code
_entity_poly.pdbx_strand_id
1 'polypeptide(L)'
;MQSEQLAFPGMNAEDEFSAYHDTSKFGYFSVLHDTGRTNSRGYPIKQQESFLLRDMPDVLKHWRGTSNSWISQAEFKKPNRRAVNVLRIGLSFIDLDYYKIDSLRGKTPDYVLSQVFARCVERQIPLPNLVVYSGRGLQVKWLYGHTLPRQALIRWNRLQSTLIETFKDLGADPAARDVSRVLRIVDTYNSKSRQIVEVIHHDQQNRYQFDAMCDQVFEYTREEIKAFRQEAKARKQERQFKLIEGGRNTTGLRSFSGNQLAWDRLHDLRMLTNLRGGVSEGERMKTLFWQLNFLLLSGATNPRELYLEAQQLALQLDQNWRMDPGDLSTLYQKSKQHANGETVVVNGQEYPALYTPRNDTLIDCFEISQEEQKLLRTIISPDEAKGRHRARDEKRRRELGAATREEYEANSLSAKQPWGKLGISRRTWYRKGCPDAS
;
A
#
# COMPACT_ATOMS: atom_id res chain seq x y z
N MET A 1 36.19 -34.60 -7.51
CA MET A 1 35.67 -33.60 -8.44
C MET A 1 35.35 -32.36 -7.59
N GLN A 2 36.20 -31.35 -7.63
CA GLN A 2 35.94 -30.05 -7.05
C GLN A 2 34.81 -29.39 -7.86
N SER A 3 33.70 -29.08 -7.23
CA SER A 3 32.68 -28.24 -7.80
C SER A 3 33.30 -26.87 -8.03
N GLU A 4 33.51 -26.49 -9.27
CA GLU A 4 33.75 -25.11 -9.64
C GLU A 4 32.57 -24.30 -9.13
N GLN A 5 32.77 -23.55 -8.04
CA GLN A 5 31.93 -22.44 -7.68
C GLN A 5 31.99 -21.47 -8.87
N LEU A 6 30.87 -21.38 -9.60
CA LEU A 6 30.62 -20.29 -10.52
C LEU A 6 30.54 -19.01 -9.68
N ALA A 7 31.69 -18.40 -9.41
CA ALA A 7 31.79 -17.05 -8.92
C ALA A 7 31.18 -16.15 -10.02
N PHE A 8 29.94 -15.71 -9.81
CA PHE A 8 29.41 -14.61 -10.59
C PHE A 8 30.35 -13.42 -10.42
N PRO A 9 30.79 -12.73 -11.52
CA PRO A 9 31.58 -11.51 -11.38
C PRO A 9 30.74 -10.57 -10.49
N GLY A 10 31.30 -10.22 -9.33
CA GLY A 10 30.58 -9.66 -8.20
C GLY A 10 29.75 -8.43 -8.59
N MET A 11 28.44 -8.58 -8.52
CA MET A 11 27.52 -7.45 -8.61
C MET A 11 27.81 -6.53 -7.44
N ASN A 12 28.24 -5.33 -7.72
CA ASN A 12 28.58 -4.35 -6.69
C ASN A 12 27.34 -3.61 -6.15
N ALA A 13 27.55 -2.74 -5.17
CA ALA A 13 26.45 -2.00 -4.54
C ALA A 13 25.67 -1.13 -5.53
N GLU A 14 26.36 -0.46 -6.47
CA GLU A 14 25.72 0.40 -7.47
C GLU A 14 24.83 -0.40 -8.42
N ASP A 15 25.32 -1.55 -8.88
CA ASP A 15 24.57 -2.43 -9.78
C ASP A 15 23.35 -3.02 -9.08
N GLU A 16 23.51 -3.45 -7.84
CA GLU A 16 22.43 -4.02 -7.03
C GLU A 16 21.28 -3.01 -6.84
N PHE A 17 21.60 -1.77 -6.47
CA PHE A 17 20.58 -0.75 -6.23
C PHE A 17 19.98 -0.18 -7.51
N SER A 18 20.76 -0.02 -8.57
CA SER A 18 20.27 0.39 -9.89
C SER A 18 19.29 -0.61 -10.49
N ALA A 19 19.30 -1.86 -10.02
CA ALA A 19 18.40 -2.89 -10.48
C ALA A 19 16.93 -2.62 -10.13
N TYR A 20 16.64 -1.82 -9.11
CA TYR A 20 15.26 -1.55 -8.64
C TYR A 20 14.97 -0.08 -8.28
N HIS A 21 15.94 0.81 -8.39
CA HIS A 21 15.76 2.25 -8.27
C HIS A 21 15.97 2.93 -9.63
N ASP A 22 15.12 3.91 -9.92
CA ASP A 22 15.25 4.70 -11.15
C ASP A 22 15.99 6.01 -10.86
N THR A 23 17.32 5.97 -11.03
CA THR A 23 18.21 7.12 -10.77
C THR A 23 18.02 8.27 -11.74
N SER A 24 17.34 8.05 -12.88
CA SER A 24 17.00 9.11 -13.84
C SER A 24 15.85 10.00 -13.38
N LYS A 25 15.05 9.53 -12.43
CA LYS A 25 13.88 10.25 -11.93
C LYS A 25 14.14 10.99 -10.63
N PHE A 26 13.36 12.04 -10.41
CA PHE A 26 13.37 12.74 -9.13
C PHE A 26 12.91 11.83 -7.99
N GLY A 27 13.61 11.90 -6.87
CA GLY A 27 13.30 11.20 -5.64
C GLY A 27 14.50 11.17 -4.70
N TYR A 28 14.26 10.64 -3.51
CA TYR A 28 15.27 10.47 -2.47
C TYR A 28 15.36 9.00 -2.05
N PHE A 29 16.56 8.58 -1.67
CA PHE A 29 16.81 7.38 -0.89
C PHE A 29 17.49 7.74 0.43
N SER A 30 17.58 6.81 1.36
CA SER A 30 18.22 7.06 2.66
C SER A 30 19.20 5.94 2.99
N VAL A 31 20.35 6.35 3.50
CA VAL A 31 21.33 5.46 4.14
C VAL A 31 21.19 5.60 5.65
N LEU A 32 21.15 4.48 6.34
CA LEU A 32 21.22 4.36 7.78
C LEU A 32 22.57 3.72 8.13
N HIS A 33 23.33 4.30 9.02
CA HIS A 33 24.63 3.75 9.41
C HIS A 33 24.85 3.81 10.90
N ASP A 34 25.73 2.94 11.40
CA ASP A 34 26.19 2.93 12.78
C ASP A 34 27.25 4.04 12.95
N THR A 35 27.06 4.93 13.92
CA THR A 35 27.99 6.04 14.17
C THR A 35 29.25 5.61 14.95
N GLY A 36 29.35 4.35 15.34
CA GLY A 36 30.39 3.87 16.25
C GLY A 36 30.23 4.29 17.70
N ARG A 37 29.19 5.10 17.99
CA ARG A 37 28.87 5.58 19.35
C ARG A 37 27.75 4.75 19.97
N THR A 38 27.71 4.69 21.28
CA THR A 38 26.61 4.06 22.03
C THR A 38 25.85 5.10 22.86
N ASN A 39 24.56 4.85 23.08
CA ASN A 39 23.76 5.66 24.01
C ASN A 39 24.06 5.27 25.47
N SER A 40 23.46 5.97 26.43
CA SER A 40 23.62 5.71 27.86
C SER A 40 23.23 4.29 28.31
N ARG A 41 22.51 3.53 27.49
CA ARG A 41 22.10 2.15 27.71
C ARG A 41 22.98 1.12 26.96
N GLY A 42 24.09 1.55 26.34
CA GLY A 42 25.03 0.70 25.60
C GLY A 42 24.54 0.28 24.19
N TYR A 43 23.43 0.82 23.67
CA TYR A 43 22.96 0.52 22.31
C TYR A 43 23.65 1.40 21.26
N PRO A 44 24.03 0.85 20.10
CA PRO A 44 24.60 1.63 19.00
C PRO A 44 23.68 2.77 18.56
N ILE A 45 24.24 3.97 18.43
CA ILE A 45 23.56 5.14 17.88
C ILE A 45 23.67 5.05 16.36
N LYS A 46 22.52 5.04 15.69
CA LYS A 46 22.45 5.04 14.24
C LYS A 46 22.05 6.42 13.74
N GLN A 47 22.67 6.84 12.65
CA GLN A 47 22.36 8.08 11.96
C GLN A 47 21.74 7.76 10.59
N GLN A 48 20.75 8.55 10.18
CA GLN A 48 20.15 8.48 8.87
C GLN A 48 20.52 9.72 8.06
N GLU A 49 20.94 9.48 6.83
CA GLU A 49 21.18 10.50 5.83
C GLU A 49 20.33 10.22 4.59
N SER A 50 19.89 11.26 3.89
CA SER A 50 19.05 11.12 2.70
C SER A 50 19.64 11.89 1.55
N PHE A 51 19.67 11.27 0.38
CA PHE A 51 20.32 11.75 -0.83
C PHE A 51 19.35 11.73 -2.01
N LEU A 52 19.63 12.52 -3.05
CA LEU A 52 18.90 12.43 -4.31
C LEU A 52 19.24 11.13 -5.04
N LEU A 53 18.26 10.53 -5.71
CA LEU A 53 18.46 9.29 -6.46
C LEU A 53 19.57 9.39 -7.50
N ARG A 54 19.71 10.54 -8.17
CA ARG A 54 20.77 10.77 -9.17
C ARG A 54 22.19 10.68 -8.59
N ASP A 55 22.35 10.96 -7.29
CA ASP A 55 23.65 10.95 -6.61
C ASP A 55 24.01 9.54 -6.09
N MET A 56 23.13 8.55 -6.31
CA MET A 56 23.24 7.20 -5.76
C MET A 56 24.58 6.50 -6.07
N PRO A 57 25.12 6.51 -7.31
CA PRO A 57 26.38 5.85 -7.59
C PRO A 57 27.56 6.38 -6.75
N ASP A 58 27.64 7.70 -6.60
CA ASP A 58 28.73 8.33 -5.83
C ASP A 58 28.56 8.10 -4.33
N VAL A 59 27.30 8.16 -3.83
CA VAL A 59 27.00 7.84 -2.44
C VAL A 59 27.36 6.40 -2.12
N LEU A 60 26.99 5.43 -2.96
CA LEU A 60 27.29 4.02 -2.71
C LEU A 60 28.80 3.72 -2.73
N LYS A 61 29.58 4.35 -3.60
CA LYS A 61 31.05 4.28 -3.58
C LYS A 61 31.64 4.70 -2.23
N HIS A 62 31.08 5.76 -1.61
CA HIS A 62 31.51 6.22 -0.29
C HIS A 62 31.24 5.18 0.79
N TRP A 63 30.16 4.40 0.68
CA TRP A 63 29.78 3.41 1.71
C TRP A 63 30.47 2.04 1.53
N ARG A 64 31.16 1.77 0.43
CA ARG A 64 31.92 0.53 0.25
C ARG A 64 32.96 0.33 1.36
N GLY A 65 33.09 -0.90 1.84
CA GLY A 65 34.03 -1.26 2.90
C GLY A 65 33.67 -0.74 4.29
N THR A 66 32.60 0.07 4.41
CA THR A 66 32.14 0.53 5.73
C THR A 66 31.46 -0.58 6.52
N SER A 67 31.36 -0.41 7.85
CA SER A 67 30.68 -1.39 8.71
C SER A 67 29.26 -0.95 9.04
N ASN A 68 28.33 -1.91 9.04
CA ASN A 68 26.97 -1.72 9.54
C ASN A 68 26.22 -0.56 8.89
N SER A 69 26.15 -0.62 7.57
CA SER A 69 25.40 0.36 6.74
C SER A 69 24.21 -0.30 6.05
N TRP A 70 23.12 0.42 5.96
CA TRP A 70 21.83 -0.04 5.38
C TRP A 70 21.27 1.01 4.47
N ILE A 71 20.52 0.61 3.46
CA ILE A 71 19.87 1.50 2.51
C ILE A 71 18.38 1.20 2.37
N SER A 72 17.59 2.24 2.13
CA SER A 72 16.15 2.13 1.92
C SER A 72 15.80 1.36 0.65
N GLN A 73 14.74 0.53 0.71
CA GLN A 73 14.30 -0.30 -0.40
C GLN A 73 13.22 0.36 -1.26
N ALA A 74 12.75 1.54 -0.88
CA ALA A 74 11.80 2.36 -1.63
C ALA A 74 12.36 3.76 -1.86
N GLU A 75 11.74 4.48 -2.79
CA GLU A 75 12.06 5.87 -3.12
C GLU A 75 11.09 6.83 -2.43
N PHE A 76 11.57 8.00 -2.03
CA PHE A 76 10.83 8.97 -1.24
C PHE A 76 10.73 10.33 -1.94
N LYS A 77 9.63 11.06 -1.72
CA LYS A 77 9.41 12.40 -2.27
C LYS A 77 10.08 13.53 -1.48
N LYS A 78 10.54 13.25 -0.24
CA LYS A 78 11.24 14.16 0.66
C LYS A 78 12.46 13.44 1.22
N PRO A 79 13.49 14.16 1.69
CA PRO A 79 14.71 13.59 2.26
C PRO A 79 14.44 12.95 3.64
N ASN A 80 13.44 12.10 3.70
CA ASN A 80 13.05 11.38 4.90
C ASN A 80 12.33 10.07 4.54
N ARG A 81 12.86 8.97 5.05
CA ARG A 81 12.41 7.59 4.88
C ARG A 81 11.20 7.29 5.78
N ARG A 82 10.00 7.74 5.36
CA ARG A 82 8.74 7.48 6.07
C ARG A 82 7.67 6.99 5.08
N ALA A 83 6.77 6.13 5.57
CA ALA A 83 5.70 5.56 4.74
C ALA A 83 4.84 6.65 4.07
N VAL A 84 4.58 7.76 4.78
CA VAL A 84 3.85 8.92 4.25
C VAL A 84 4.59 9.66 3.12
N ASN A 85 5.90 9.47 3.00
CA ASN A 85 6.76 10.10 1.99
C ASN A 85 7.09 9.17 0.82
N VAL A 86 6.63 7.92 0.83
CA VAL A 86 6.89 6.98 -0.26
C VAL A 86 6.43 7.57 -1.60
N LEU A 87 7.31 7.48 -2.59
CA LEU A 87 7.09 7.93 -3.96
C LEU A 87 6.89 6.74 -4.89
N ARG A 88 7.87 5.79 -4.90
CA ARG A 88 7.86 4.61 -5.76
C ARG A 88 8.45 3.40 -5.05
N ILE A 89 8.10 2.21 -5.53
CA ILE A 89 8.55 0.92 -5.00
C ILE A 89 8.98 0.05 -6.18
N GLY A 90 10.24 -0.42 -6.18
CA GLY A 90 10.82 -1.19 -7.29
C GLY A 90 10.83 -2.70 -7.09
N LEU A 91 10.51 -3.20 -5.89
CA LEU A 91 10.65 -4.60 -5.51
C LEU A 91 9.71 -5.03 -4.39
N SER A 92 9.56 -6.35 -4.21
CA SER A 92 9.22 -6.98 -2.93
C SER A 92 10.45 -7.69 -2.36
N PHE A 93 10.49 -7.90 -1.04
CA PHE A 93 11.63 -8.53 -0.37
C PHE A 93 11.21 -9.25 0.90
N ILE A 94 12.02 -10.20 1.35
CA ILE A 94 12.00 -10.76 2.70
C ILE A 94 13.41 -10.73 3.28
N ASP A 95 13.50 -10.54 4.58
CA ASP A 95 14.75 -10.61 5.36
C ASP A 95 14.73 -11.91 6.16
N LEU A 96 15.55 -12.89 5.76
CA LEU A 96 15.61 -14.21 6.39
C LEU A 96 16.69 -14.23 7.46
N ASP A 97 16.29 -14.17 8.70
CA ASP A 97 17.14 -14.38 9.87
C ASP A 97 17.29 -15.89 10.18
N TYR A 98 17.64 -16.72 9.18
CA TYR A 98 17.66 -18.18 9.26
C TYR A 98 18.57 -18.71 10.38
N TYR A 99 19.56 -17.96 10.82
CA TYR A 99 20.41 -18.31 11.95
C TYR A 99 19.64 -18.38 13.29
N LYS A 100 18.41 -17.87 13.36
CA LYS A 100 17.50 -17.99 14.51
C LYS A 100 16.70 -19.28 14.49
N ILE A 101 16.67 -19.98 13.37
CA ILE A 101 15.94 -21.23 13.18
C ILE A 101 16.88 -22.40 13.47
N ASP A 102 16.55 -23.24 14.46
CA ASP A 102 17.45 -24.30 14.94
C ASP A 102 17.86 -25.28 13.82
N SER A 103 16.95 -25.65 12.93
CA SER A 103 17.21 -26.58 11.81
C SER A 103 18.11 -25.94 10.71
N LEU A 104 18.20 -24.61 10.66
CA LEU A 104 19.00 -23.87 9.67
C LEU A 104 20.24 -23.22 10.24
N ARG A 105 20.39 -23.20 11.55
CA ARG A 105 21.55 -22.64 12.22
C ARG A 105 22.84 -23.36 11.77
N GLY A 106 23.83 -22.59 11.32
CA GLY A 106 25.11 -23.13 10.83
C GLY A 106 25.06 -23.71 9.41
N LYS A 107 23.93 -23.69 8.73
CA LYS A 107 23.85 -24.03 7.29
C LYS A 107 24.45 -22.91 6.44
N THR A 108 24.97 -23.29 5.28
CA THR A 108 25.55 -22.35 4.31
C THR A 108 24.47 -21.49 3.68
N PRO A 109 24.79 -20.27 3.20
CA PRO A 109 23.85 -19.43 2.45
C PRO A 109 23.24 -20.16 1.24
N ASP A 110 24.02 -20.93 0.48
CA ASP A 110 23.55 -21.70 -0.67
C ASP A 110 22.53 -22.79 -0.31
N TYR A 111 22.73 -23.47 0.82
CA TYR A 111 21.75 -24.42 1.32
C TYR A 111 20.41 -23.73 1.63
N VAL A 112 20.44 -22.58 2.32
CA VAL A 112 19.22 -21.85 2.62
C VAL A 112 18.56 -21.29 1.35
N LEU A 113 19.36 -20.83 0.39
CA LEU A 113 18.87 -20.41 -0.93
C LEU A 113 18.13 -21.54 -1.65
N SER A 114 18.68 -22.77 -1.61
CA SER A 114 17.99 -23.94 -2.19
C SER A 114 16.64 -24.22 -1.52
N GLN A 115 16.52 -24.02 -0.21
CA GLN A 115 15.26 -24.14 0.52
C GLN A 115 14.25 -23.04 0.12
N VAL A 116 14.73 -21.81 -0.13
CA VAL A 116 13.90 -20.72 -0.66
C VAL A 116 13.35 -21.09 -2.03
N PHE A 117 14.18 -21.61 -2.93
CA PHE A 117 13.72 -22.02 -4.26
C PHE A 117 12.74 -23.20 -4.19
N ALA A 118 13.02 -24.19 -3.36
CA ALA A 118 12.10 -25.32 -3.15
C ALA A 118 10.72 -24.85 -2.64
N ARG A 119 10.71 -23.88 -1.71
CA ARG A 119 9.48 -23.28 -1.21
C ARG A 119 8.74 -22.47 -2.28
N CYS A 120 9.45 -21.73 -3.14
CA CYS A 120 8.83 -21.03 -4.26
C CYS A 120 8.12 -22.00 -5.21
N VAL A 121 8.78 -23.14 -5.55
CA VAL A 121 8.19 -24.17 -6.40
C VAL A 121 6.98 -24.82 -5.71
N GLU A 122 7.10 -25.22 -4.45
CA GLU A 122 6.01 -25.83 -3.67
C GLU A 122 4.76 -24.95 -3.60
N ARG A 123 4.96 -23.65 -3.40
CA ARG A 123 3.88 -22.67 -3.23
C ARG A 123 3.50 -21.95 -4.52
N GLN A 124 4.08 -22.34 -5.65
CA GLN A 124 3.87 -21.70 -6.96
C GLN A 124 4.12 -20.18 -6.94
N ILE A 125 5.09 -19.74 -6.11
CA ILE A 125 5.54 -18.36 -6.06
C ILE A 125 6.66 -18.16 -7.07
N PRO A 126 6.76 -17.00 -7.77
CA PRO A 126 7.88 -16.71 -8.64
C PRO A 126 9.22 -16.85 -7.91
N LEU A 127 10.25 -17.38 -8.58
CA LEU A 127 11.60 -17.45 -7.99
C LEU A 127 12.13 -16.03 -7.74
N PRO A 128 12.83 -15.78 -6.62
CA PRO A 128 13.48 -14.49 -6.43
C PRO A 128 14.56 -14.31 -7.50
N ASN A 129 14.68 -13.09 -8.01
CA ASN A 129 15.68 -12.80 -9.04
C ASN A 129 16.90 -12.04 -8.51
N LEU A 130 16.94 -11.75 -7.22
CA LEU A 130 18.11 -11.19 -6.55
C LEU A 130 18.16 -11.65 -5.10
N VAL A 131 19.30 -12.21 -4.66
CA VAL A 131 19.50 -12.61 -3.26
C VAL A 131 20.86 -12.12 -2.78
N VAL A 132 20.83 -11.42 -1.64
CA VAL A 132 22.01 -10.87 -0.99
C VAL A 132 22.24 -11.61 0.33
N TYR A 133 23.45 -12.10 0.54
CA TYR A 133 23.92 -12.57 1.83
C TYR A 133 24.28 -11.38 2.70
N SER A 134 23.56 -11.16 3.79
CA SER A 134 23.74 -10.01 4.68
C SER A 134 24.87 -10.21 5.71
N GLY A 135 25.71 -11.22 5.49
CA GLY A 135 26.78 -11.66 6.39
C GLY A 135 26.26 -12.62 7.48
N ARG A 136 24.95 -12.83 7.66
CA ARG A 136 24.38 -13.74 8.63
C ARG A 136 23.00 -14.30 8.25
N GLY A 137 22.25 -13.57 7.46
CA GLY A 137 20.94 -13.92 6.93
C GLY A 137 20.89 -13.69 5.43
N LEU A 138 19.75 -13.91 4.79
CA LEU A 138 19.52 -13.66 3.38
C LEU A 138 18.48 -12.55 3.18
N GLN A 139 18.76 -11.63 2.27
CA GLN A 139 17.81 -10.65 1.76
C GLN A 139 17.33 -11.15 0.39
N VAL A 140 16.15 -11.71 0.34
CA VAL A 140 15.56 -12.30 -0.87
C VAL A 140 14.66 -11.28 -1.54
N LYS A 141 14.86 -10.98 -2.83
CA LYS A 141 14.24 -9.87 -3.54
C LYS A 141 13.60 -10.33 -4.84
N TRP A 142 12.40 -9.78 -5.12
CA TRP A 142 11.64 -9.90 -6.37
C TRP A 142 11.57 -8.53 -7.01
N LEU A 143 12.32 -8.32 -8.09
CA LEU A 143 12.46 -7.03 -8.77
C LEU A 143 11.35 -6.86 -9.81
N TYR A 144 10.76 -5.67 -9.86
CA TYR A 144 9.72 -5.34 -10.83
C TYR A 144 10.27 -4.77 -12.12
N GLY A 145 9.56 -4.98 -13.22
CA GLY A 145 9.90 -4.38 -14.52
C GLY A 145 9.74 -2.85 -14.53
N HIS A 146 8.81 -2.34 -13.71
CA HIS A 146 8.60 -0.91 -13.52
C HIS A 146 8.34 -0.59 -12.05
N THR A 147 8.82 0.56 -11.60
CA THR A 147 8.55 1.04 -10.24
C THR A 147 7.05 1.30 -10.05
N LEU A 148 6.51 0.84 -8.93
CA LEU A 148 5.12 1.01 -8.55
C LEU A 148 4.89 2.40 -7.99
N PRO A 149 3.78 3.06 -8.34
CA PRO A 149 3.38 4.32 -7.74
C PRO A 149 2.89 4.10 -6.30
N ARG A 150 2.90 5.17 -5.48
CA ARG A 150 2.42 5.16 -4.10
C ARG A 150 1.02 4.55 -3.93
N GLN A 151 0.15 4.70 -4.92
CA GLN A 151 -1.22 4.16 -4.90
C GLN A 151 -1.26 2.63 -4.78
N ALA A 152 -0.21 1.94 -5.20
CA ALA A 152 -0.10 0.49 -5.09
C ALA A 152 0.30 0.01 -3.67
N LEU A 153 0.66 0.92 -2.74
CA LEU A 153 1.25 0.60 -1.44
C LEU A 153 0.43 -0.42 -0.65
N ILE A 154 -0.88 -0.28 -0.59
CA ILE A 154 -1.72 -1.19 0.21
C ILE A 154 -1.73 -2.61 -0.35
N ARG A 155 -1.77 -2.75 -1.69
CA ARG A 155 -1.66 -4.06 -2.35
C ARG A 155 -0.26 -4.64 -2.21
N TRP A 156 0.77 -3.80 -2.30
CA TRP A 156 2.16 -4.18 -2.05
C TRP A 156 2.35 -4.66 -0.61
N ASN A 157 1.82 -3.95 0.40
CA ASN A 157 1.88 -4.38 1.80
C ASN A 157 1.23 -5.75 2.00
N ARG A 158 0.12 -6.04 1.31
CA ARG A 158 -0.52 -7.35 1.36
C ARG A 158 0.38 -8.43 0.77
N LEU A 159 0.99 -8.17 -0.41
CA LEU A 159 1.95 -9.10 -1.02
C LEU A 159 3.14 -9.33 -0.09
N GLN A 160 3.71 -8.28 0.46
CA GLN A 160 4.81 -8.33 1.40
C GLN A 160 4.50 -9.19 2.63
N SER A 161 3.31 -9.02 3.22
CA SER A 161 2.86 -9.81 4.37
C SER A 161 2.65 -11.29 4.01
N THR A 162 2.14 -11.59 2.81
CA THR A 162 1.94 -12.96 2.35
C THR A 162 3.29 -13.66 2.11
N LEU A 163 4.26 -12.98 1.49
CA LEU A 163 5.61 -13.50 1.31
C LEU A 163 6.28 -13.81 2.66
N ILE A 164 6.24 -12.88 3.61
CA ILE A 164 6.80 -13.08 4.95
C ILE A 164 6.18 -14.30 5.65
N GLU A 165 4.85 -14.44 5.60
CA GLU A 165 4.18 -15.59 6.23
C GLU A 165 4.55 -16.91 5.54
N THR A 166 4.70 -16.93 4.20
CA THR A 166 5.10 -18.12 3.44
C THR A 166 6.51 -18.61 3.80
N PHE A 167 7.42 -17.71 4.16
CA PHE A 167 8.81 -18.04 4.50
C PHE A 167 9.12 -17.93 5.99
N LYS A 168 8.11 -17.89 6.84
CA LYS A 168 8.25 -17.69 8.30
C LYS A 168 9.08 -18.78 8.97
N ASP A 169 8.88 -20.03 8.57
CA ASP A 169 9.62 -21.19 9.06
C ASP A 169 11.09 -21.24 8.59
N LEU A 170 11.42 -20.52 7.52
CA LEU A 170 12.79 -20.26 7.09
C LEU A 170 13.42 -19.04 7.76
N GLY A 171 12.71 -18.37 8.68
CA GLY A 171 13.21 -17.26 9.46
C GLY A 171 12.91 -15.87 8.89
N ALA A 172 11.87 -15.72 8.06
CA ALA A 172 11.44 -14.39 7.58
C ALA A 172 11.06 -13.48 8.75
N ASP A 173 11.69 -12.29 8.83
CA ASP A 173 11.44 -11.31 9.89
C ASP A 173 10.08 -10.63 9.71
N PRO A 174 9.09 -10.83 10.61
CA PRO A 174 7.79 -10.16 10.50
C PRO A 174 7.88 -8.63 10.58
N ALA A 175 8.96 -8.09 11.14
CA ALA A 175 9.20 -6.66 11.23
C ALA A 175 9.67 -6.06 9.90
N ALA A 176 10.10 -6.88 8.92
CA ALA A 176 10.60 -6.42 7.62
C ALA A 176 9.48 -6.17 6.59
N ARG A 177 8.23 -5.94 7.01
CA ARG A 177 7.08 -5.74 6.11
C ARG A 177 6.81 -4.31 5.69
N ASP A 178 7.44 -3.34 6.34
CA ASP A 178 7.17 -1.93 6.08
C ASP A 178 7.94 -1.41 4.86
N VAL A 179 7.32 -0.50 4.11
CA VAL A 179 7.89 0.09 2.89
C VAL A 179 9.08 1.02 3.17
N SER A 180 9.24 1.47 4.39
CA SER A 180 10.37 2.30 4.83
C SER A 180 11.57 1.47 5.30
N ARG A 181 11.54 0.14 5.10
CA ARG A 181 12.61 -0.76 5.50
C ARG A 181 13.94 -0.40 4.86
N VAL A 182 15.01 -0.57 5.63
CA VAL A 182 16.39 -0.56 5.15
C VAL A 182 16.96 -1.97 5.22
N LEU A 183 17.71 -2.36 4.20
CA LEU A 183 18.48 -3.59 4.14
C LEU A 183 19.96 -3.25 4.02
N ARG A 184 20.85 -4.20 4.32
CA ARG A 184 22.30 -3.96 4.28
C ARG A 184 22.77 -3.64 2.87
N ILE A 185 23.73 -2.71 2.78
CA ILE A 185 24.38 -2.35 1.53
C ILE A 185 25.37 -3.46 1.16
N VAL A 186 25.38 -3.88 -0.09
CA VAL A 186 26.38 -4.77 -0.69
C VAL A 186 27.77 -4.11 -0.60
N ASP A 187 28.83 -4.89 -0.55
CA ASP A 187 30.22 -4.44 -0.36
C ASP A 187 30.48 -3.76 1.00
N THR A 188 29.58 -3.90 1.97
CA THR A 188 29.79 -3.45 3.35
C THR A 188 30.07 -4.62 4.28
N TYR A 189 30.53 -4.32 5.49
CA TYR A 189 30.93 -5.31 6.47
C TYR A 189 29.89 -5.45 7.59
N ASN A 190 29.48 -6.68 7.88
CA ASN A 190 28.63 -6.96 9.03
C ASN A 190 29.50 -7.26 10.26
N SER A 191 29.65 -6.30 11.16
CA SER A 191 30.53 -6.44 12.34
C SER A 191 30.14 -7.59 13.26
N LYS A 192 28.85 -8.01 13.31
CA LYS A 192 28.38 -9.10 14.16
C LYS A 192 28.81 -10.47 13.71
N SER A 193 28.88 -10.70 12.41
CA SER A 193 29.29 -11.98 11.80
C SER A 193 30.72 -11.96 11.26
N ARG A 194 31.32 -10.77 11.15
CA ARG A 194 32.62 -10.55 10.52
C ARG A 194 32.66 -11.03 9.07
N GLN A 195 31.55 -10.82 8.35
CA GLN A 195 31.38 -11.21 6.94
C GLN A 195 31.06 -9.99 6.08
N ILE A 196 31.45 -10.05 4.81
CA ILE A 196 31.06 -9.07 3.79
C ILE A 196 29.61 -9.35 3.36
N VAL A 197 28.88 -8.29 3.02
CA VAL A 197 27.57 -8.36 2.42
C VAL A 197 27.75 -8.48 0.91
N GLU A 198 27.25 -9.55 0.32
CA GLU A 198 27.49 -9.88 -1.09
C GLU A 198 26.26 -10.45 -1.79
N VAL A 199 26.19 -10.26 -3.11
CA VAL A 199 25.15 -10.87 -3.94
C VAL A 199 25.53 -12.32 -4.19
N ILE A 200 24.65 -13.26 -3.83
CA ILE A 200 24.86 -14.71 -4.03
C ILE A 200 23.97 -15.29 -5.13
N HIS A 201 22.96 -14.55 -5.59
CA HIS A 201 22.15 -14.94 -6.73
C HIS A 201 21.61 -13.70 -7.44
N HIS A 202 21.66 -13.69 -8.76
CA HIS A 202 21.08 -12.65 -9.60
C HIS A 202 20.63 -13.21 -10.95
N ASP A 203 19.32 -13.13 -11.22
CA ASP A 203 18.75 -13.37 -12.54
C ASP A 203 18.46 -12.02 -13.22
N GLN A 204 19.34 -11.63 -14.15
CA GLN A 204 19.26 -10.36 -14.86
C GLN A 204 18.12 -10.30 -15.87
N GLN A 205 17.68 -11.43 -16.39
CA GLN A 205 16.74 -11.50 -17.51
C GLN A 205 15.29 -11.35 -17.05
N ASN A 206 14.98 -11.77 -15.83
CA ASN A 206 13.63 -11.75 -15.32
C ASN A 206 13.33 -10.45 -14.57
N ARG A 207 12.16 -9.89 -14.85
CA ARG A 207 11.54 -8.79 -14.12
C ARG A 207 10.05 -9.09 -14.01
N TYR A 208 9.50 -8.91 -12.81
CA TYR A 208 8.11 -9.29 -12.56
C TYR A 208 7.15 -8.13 -12.82
N GLN A 209 6.04 -8.46 -13.46
CA GLN A 209 4.88 -7.57 -13.45
C GLN A 209 4.17 -7.72 -12.11
N PHE A 210 4.00 -6.63 -11.40
CA PHE A 210 3.45 -6.62 -10.04
C PHE A 210 2.08 -7.29 -9.94
N ASP A 211 1.17 -7.01 -10.89
CA ASP A 211 -0.16 -7.59 -10.88
C ASP A 211 -0.13 -9.10 -11.10
N ALA A 212 0.69 -9.59 -12.03
CA ALA A 212 0.88 -11.02 -12.28
C ALA A 212 1.49 -11.74 -11.06
N MET A 213 2.47 -11.12 -10.41
CA MET A 213 3.06 -11.66 -9.18
C MET A 213 2.02 -11.74 -8.05
N CYS A 214 1.17 -10.71 -7.90
CA CYS A 214 0.09 -10.74 -6.93
C CYS A 214 -0.92 -11.86 -7.21
N ASP A 215 -1.26 -12.08 -8.48
CA ASP A 215 -2.24 -13.10 -8.87
C ASP A 215 -1.71 -14.53 -8.68
N GLN A 216 -0.38 -14.72 -8.71
CA GLN A 216 0.26 -15.98 -8.35
C GLN A 216 0.37 -16.22 -6.83
N VAL A 217 0.62 -15.16 -6.07
CA VAL A 217 0.88 -15.26 -4.62
C VAL A 217 -0.40 -15.21 -3.79
N PHE A 218 -1.45 -14.54 -4.27
CA PHE A 218 -2.70 -14.42 -3.53
C PHE A 218 -3.63 -15.62 -3.81
N GLU A 219 -4.42 -15.97 -2.81
CA GLU A 219 -5.47 -16.98 -2.89
C GLU A 219 -6.54 -16.67 -3.96
N TYR A 220 -6.76 -15.37 -4.24
CA TYR A 220 -7.75 -14.89 -5.21
C TYR A 220 -7.15 -13.85 -6.14
N THR A 221 -7.35 -14.04 -7.44
CA THR A 221 -6.98 -13.06 -8.46
C THR A 221 -7.90 -11.82 -8.43
N ARG A 222 -7.48 -10.76 -9.10
CA ARG A 222 -8.35 -9.58 -9.27
C ARG A 222 -9.64 -9.89 -10.01
N GLU A 223 -9.59 -10.77 -10.98
CA GLU A 223 -10.74 -11.16 -11.80
C GLU A 223 -11.74 -11.95 -10.99
N GLU A 224 -11.29 -12.91 -10.19
CA GLU A 224 -12.14 -13.65 -9.27
C GLU A 224 -12.80 -12.75 -8.23
N ILE A 225 -12.06 -11.79 -7.66
CA ILE A 225 -12.61 -10.79 -6.73
C ILE A 225 -13.66 -9.92 -7.43
N LYS A 226 -13.43 -9.54 -8.69
CA LYS A 226 -14.38 -8.75 -9.48
C LYS A 226 -15.65 -9.56 -9.80
N ALA A 227 -15.50 -10.79 -10.25
CA ALA A 227 -16.61 -11.71 -10.49
C ALA A 227 -17.43 -11.93 -9.23
N PHE A 228 -16.78 -12.20 -8.10
CA PHE A 228 -17.43 -12.37 -6.79
C PHE A 228 -18.23 -11.14 -6.35
N ARG A 229 -17.70 -9.94 -6.59
CA ARG A 229 -18.42 -8.68 -6.31
C ARG A 229 -19.63 -8.47 -7.23
N GLN A 230 -19.53 -8.89 -8.51
CA GLN A 230 -20.63 -8.82 -9.45
C GLN A 230 -21.76 -9.81 -9.08
N GLU A 231 -21.40 -11.05 -8.75
CA GLU A 231 -22.36 -12.05 -8.24
C GLU A 231 -23.04 -11.61 -6.96
N ALA A 232 -22.27 -11.06 -6.00
CA ALA A 232 -22.85 -10.55 -4.74
C ALA A 232 -23.82 -9.39 -5.00
N LYS A 233 -23.53 -8.54 -6.01
CA LYS A 233 -24.43 -7.47 -6.44
C LYS A 233 -25.68 -7.99 -7.12
N ALA A 234 -25.57 -8.99 -7.99
CA ALA A 234 -26.70 -9.66 -8.64
C ALA A 234 -27.63 -10.32 -7.60
N ARG A 235 -27.06 -11.10 -6.67
CA ARG A 235 -27.83 -11.72 -5.55
C ARG A 235 -28.52 -10.69 -4.67
N LYS A 236 -27.95 -9.50 -4.50
CA LYS A 236 -28.57 -8.40 -3.76
C LYS A 236 -29.74 -7.77 -4.52
N GLN A 237 -29.76 -7.86 -5.85
CA GLN A 237 -30.86 -7.40 -6.70
C GLN A 237 -32.00 -8.42 -6.80
N GLU A 238 -31.68 -9.72 -6.72
CA GLU A 238 -32.63 -10.84 -6.79
C GLU A 238 -33.27 -11.21 -5.43
N ARG A 239 -33.25 -10.36 -4.43
CA ARG A 239 -33.63 -10.65 -3.05
C ARG A 239 -34.92 -11.52 -2.93
N GLN A 240 -34.75 -12.82 -2.89
CA GLN A 240 -35.53 -13.72 -2.07
C GLN A 240 -34.62 -14.24 -0.94
N PHE A 241 -35.06 -14.07 0.30
CA PHE A 241 -34.36 -14.52 1.50
C PHE A 241 -34.18 -16.05 1.46
N LYS A 242 -32.96 -16.51 1.12
CA LYS A 242 -32.52 -17.88 1.43
C LYS A 242 -31.29 -17.79 2.32
N LEU A 243 -31.42 -18.40 3.50
CA LEU A 243 -30.27 -18.64 4.40
C LEU A 243 -29.27 -19.52 3.67
N ILE A 244 -28.03 -19.04 3.44
CA ILE A 244 -26.98 -19.82 2.79
C ILE A 244 -26.06 -20.32 3.91
N GLU A 245 -26.16 -21.60 4.23
CA GLU A 245 -25.15 -22.31 5.00
C GLU A 245 -23.93 -22.56 4.10
N GLY A 246 -22.75 -22.21 4.60
CA GLY A 246 -21.48 -22.46 3.89
C GLY A 246 -20.92 -21.26 3.11
N GLY A 247 -20.70 -20.13 3.78
CA GLY A 247 -19.97 -18.99 3.19
C GLY A 247 -18.49 -19.26 3.02
N ARG A 248 -17.92 -18.96 1.83
CA ARG A 248 -16.46 -18.93 1.62
C ARG A 248 -15.80 -18.00 2.63
N ASN A 249 -14.62 -18.37 3.10
CA ASN A 249 -13.85 -17.52 4.02
C ASN A 249 -13.42 -16.23 3.34
N THR A 250 -14.15 -15.13 3.60
CA THR A 250 -13.89 -13.79 3.03
C THR A 250 -13.09 -12.88 3.97
N THR A 251 -12.56 -13.40 5.07
CA THR A 251 -11.87 -12.62 6.10
C THR A 251 -10.70 -11.83 5.53
N GLY A 252 -9.89 -12.45 4.66
CA GLY A 252 -8.77 -11.78 3.99
C GLY A 252 -9.19 -10.63 3.08
N LEU A 253 -10.31 -10.77 2.34
CA LEU A 253 -10.85 -9.71 1.48
C LEU A 253 -11.44 -8.53 2.28
N ARG A 254 -12.07 -8.81 3.42
CA ARG A 254 -12.57 -7.76 4.33
C ARG A 254 -11.43 -6.98 4.95
N SER A 255 -10.38 -7.65 5.40
CA SER A 255 -9.17 -7.02 5.93
C SER A 255 -8.52 -6.09 4.90
N PHE A 256 -8.33 -6.56 3.67
CA PHE A 256 -7.77 -5.74 2.59
C PHE A 256 -8.63 -4.51 2.28
N SER A 257 -9.96 -4.65 2.24
CA SER A 257 -10.88 -3.52 2.04
C SER A 257 -10.81 -2.52 3.20
N GLY A 258 -10.64 -2.98 4.43
CA GLY A 258 -10.45 -2.15 5.62
C GLY A 258 -9.14 -1.34 5.56
N ASN A 259 -8.04 -1.99 5.19
CA ASN A 259 -6.73 -1.33 5.03
C ASN A 259 -6.77 -0.26 3.94
N GLN A 260 -7.41 -0.55 2.80
CA GLN A 260 -7.57 0.41 1.72
C GLN A 260 -8.44 1.61 2.15
N LEU A 261 -9.55 1.35 2.85
CA LEU A 261 -10.40 2.42 3.37
C LEU A 261 -9.64 3.33 4.34
N ALA A 262 -8.85 2.75 5.24
CA ALA A 262 -8.01 3.52 6.17
C ALA A 262 -6.98 4.38 5.43
N TRP A 263 -6.34 3.83 4.40
CA TRP A 263 -5.40 4.56 3.55
C TRP A 263 -6.07 5.73 2.82
N ASP A 264 -7.26 5.51 2.26
CA ASP A 264 -8.01 6.54 1.58
C ASP A 264 -8.49 7.64 2.55
N ARG A 265 -8.89 7.27 3.77
CA ARG A 265 -9.22 8.23 4.85
C ARG A 265 -8.02 9.07 5.29
N LEU A 266 -6.84 8.46 5.42
CA LEU A 266 -5.61 9.21 5.65
C LEU A 266 -5.36 10.23 4.52
N HIS A 267 -5.59 9.83 3.28
CA HIS A 267 -5.46 10.73 2.13
C HIS A 267 -6.46 11.89 2.22
N ASP A 268 -7.72 11.59 2.58
CA ASP A 268 -8.77 12.60 2.72
C ASP A 268 -8.43 13.63 3.80
N LEU A 269 -7.97 13.20 4.99
CA LEU A 269 -7.55 14.13 6.05
C LEU A 269 -6.37 15.00 5.62
N ARG A 270 -5.42 14.46 4.85
CA ARG A 270 -4.30 15.25 4.31
C ARG A 270 -4.74 16.21 3.21
N MET A 271 -5.71 15.80 2.39
CA MET A 271 -6.33 16.69 1.39
C MET A 271 -7.06 17.83 2.09
N LEU A 272 -7.84 17.54 3.13
CA LEU A 272 -8.55 18.54 3.94
C LEU A 272 -7.59 19.57 4.55
N THR A 273 -6.49 19.09 5.14
CA THR A 273 -5.42 19.98 5.66
C THR A 273 -4.87 20.90 4.58
N ASN A 274 -4.62 20.37 3.37
CA ASN A 274 -4.10 21.18 2.25
C ASN A 274 -5.14 22.20 1.74
N LEU A 275 -6.41 21.80 1.64
CA LEU A 275 -7.52 22.69 1.21
C LEU A 275 -7.70 23.88 2.16
N ARG A 276 -7.50 23.66 3.45
CA ARG A 276 -7.61 24.69 4.50
C ARG A 276 -6.34 25.51 4.68
N GLY A 277 -5.29 25.23 3.90
CA GLY A 277 -4.01 25.92 3.99
C GLY A 277 -3.21 25.62 5.26
N GLY A 278 -3.54 24.54 5.99
CA GLY A 278 -2.89 24.13 7.23
C GLY A 278 -3.88 23.68 8.30
N VAL A 279 -3.42 23.64 9.55
CA VAL A 279 -4.21 23.23 10.71
C VAL A 279 -4.08 24.27 11.81
N SER A 280 -5.20 24.71 12.38
CA SER A 280 -5.23 25.64 13.51
C SER A 280 -4.54 25.06 14.75
N GLU A 281 -4.05 25.92 15.64
CA GLU A 281 -3.26 25.48 16.79
C GLU A 281 -3.97 24.45 17.68
N GLY A 282 -5.23 24.65 18.03
CA GLY A 282 -6.02 23.73 18.83
C GLY A 282 -6.38 22.41 18.12
N GLU A 283 -6.26 22.34 16.79
CA GLU A 283 -6.64 21.18 15.98
C GLU A 283 -5.46 20.25 15.61
N ARG A 284 -4.23 20.68 15.89
CA ARG A 284 -3.02 19.96 15.47
C ARG A 284 -2.97 18.54 16.00
N MET A 285 -3.19 18.35 17.30
CA MET A 285 -3.10 17.05 17.94
C MET A 285 -4.24 16.11 17.50
N LYS A 286 -5.46 16.62 17.36
CA LYS A 286 -6.60 15.89 16.81
C LYS A 286 -6.31 15.39 15.39
N THR A 287 -5.82 16.25 14.54
CA THR A 287 -5.48 15.93 13.14
C THR A 287 -4.36 14.90 13.07
N LEU A 288 -3.30 15.06 13.86
CA LEU A 288 -2.19 14.11 13.95
C LEU A 288 -2.67 12.73 14.40
N PHE A 289 -3.46 12.68 15.48
CA PHE A 289 -4.00 11.44 16.05
C PHE A 289 -4.77 10.63 15.01
N TRP A 290 -5.70 11.24 14.28
CA TRP A 290 -6.51 10.55 13.29
C TRP A 290 -5.70 10.14 12.05
N GLN A 291 -4.74 10.96 11.60
CA GLN A 291 -3.85 10.58 10.52
C GLN A 291 -3.00 9.37 10.89
N LEU A 292 -2.46 9.32 12.11
CA LEU A 292 -1.69 8.18 12.61
C LEU A 292 -2.54 6.93 12.79
N ASN A 293 -3.75 7.06 13.33
CA ASN A 293 -4.67 5.94 13.47
C ASN A 293 -4.97 5.28 12.11
N PHE A 294 -5.26 6.07 11.10
CA PHE A 294 -5.49 5.54 9.75
C PHE A 294 -4.23 5.00 9.07
N LEU A 295 -3.07 5.60 9.35
CA LEU A 295 -1.79 5.08 8.87
C LEU A 295 -1.50 3.68 9.45
N LEU A 296 -1.76 3.47 10.74
CA LEU A 296 -1.63 2.18 11.40
C LEU A 296 -2.65 1.15 10.86
N LEU A 297 -3.93 1.51 10.79
CA LEU A 297 -4.99 0.66 10.24
C LEU A 297 -4.75 0.25 8.79
N SER A 298 -4.08 1.08 8.00
CA SER A 298 -3.74 0.76 6.62
C SER A 298 -2.64 -0.30 6.51
N GLY A 299 -1.93 -0.59 7.60
CA GLY A 299 -0.77 -1.48 7.60
C GLY A 299 0.48 -0.88 6.93
N ALA A 300 0.45 0.41 6.58
CA ALA A 300 1.60 1.08 5.96
C ALA A 300 2.72 1.40 6.96
N THR A 301 2.42 1.38 8.25
CA THR A 301 3.37 1.51 9.35
C THR A 301 3.07 0.50 10.45
N ASN A 302 3.91 0.46 11.46
CA ASN A 302 3.82 -0.46 12.60
C ASN A 302 4.08 0.28 13.93
N PRO A 303 3.82 -0.35 15.10
CA PRO A 303 4.00 0.32 16.39
C PRO A 303 5.42 0.81 16.65
N ARG A 304 6.46 0.16 16.12
CA ARG A 304 7.86 0.55 16.33
C ARG A 304 8.20 1.88 15.64
N GLU A 305 7.56 2.14 14.49
CA GLU A 305 7.78 3.35 13.69
C GLU A 305 6.81 4.50 14.07
N LEU A 306 5.83 4.25 14.95
CA LEU A 306 4.76 5.20 15.26
C LEU A 306 5.27 6.60 15.60
N TYR A 307 6.18 6.71 16.56
CA TYR A 307 6.68 8.02 17.01
C TYR A 307 7.47 8.75 15.94
N LEU A 308 8.19 8.03 15.10
CA LEU A 308 8.93 8.60 13.98
C LEU A 308 8.00 9.10 12.86
N GLU A 309 6.95 8.35 12.57
CA GLU A 309 5.89 8.79 11.66
C GLU A 309 5.14 10.01 12.23
N ALA A 310 4.85 9.98 13.53
CA ALA A 310 4.20 11.08 14.24
C ALA A 310 5.00 12.39 14.17
N GLN A 311 6.31 12.35 14.44
CA GLN A 311 7.18 13.51 14.30
C GLN A 311 7.16 14.07 12.87
N GLN A 312 7.23 13.19 11.88
CA GLN A 312 7.20 13.61 10.48
C GLN A 312 5.86 14.20 10.06
N LEU A 313 4.74 13.64 10.53
CA LEU A 313 3.42 14.19 10.27
C LEU A 313 3.21 15.51 11.01
N ALA A 314 3.64 15.62 12.27
CA ALA A 314 3.57 16.87 13.04
C ALA A 314 4.27 18.02 12.32
N LEU A 315 5.49 17.82 11.84
CA LEU A 315 6.24 18.80 11.04
C LEU A 315 5.57 19.14 9.69
N GLN A 316 4.73 18.25 9.15
CA GLN A 316 3.96 18.55 7.94
C GLN A 316 2.70 19.36 8.24
N LEU A 317 2.15 19.25 9.45
CA LEU A 317 1.03 20.07 9.92
C LEU A 317 1.49 21.47 10.27
N ASP A 318 2.60 21.58 11.00
CA ASP A 318 3.25 22.83 11.36
C ASP A 318 4.74 22.60 11.61
N GLN A 319 5.60 23.33 10.88
CA GLN A 319 7.06 23.18 10.94
C GLN A 319 7.65 23.54 12.32
N ASN A 320 6.97 24.40 13.07
CA ASN A 320 7.40 24.86 14.38
C ASN A 320 6.83 24.02 15.53
N TRP A 321 5.84 23.20 15.26
CA TRP A 321 5.19 22.39 16.30
C TRP A 321 6.06 21.20 16.73
N ARG A 322 6.26 21.08 18.03
CA ARG A 322 6.90 19.95 18.67
C ARG A 322 5.83 19.23 19.51
N MET A 323 5.36 18.09 19.01
CA MET A 323 4.39 17.28 19.74
C MET A 323 5.02 16.62 20.98
N ASP A 324 4.24 16.43 22.04
CA ASP A 324 4.65 15.58 23.16
C ASP A 324 4.38 14.10 22.80
N PRO A 325 5.40 13.23 22.82
CA PRO A 325 5.21 11.79 22.62
C PRO A 325 4.23 11.16 23.63
N GLY A 326 4.10 11.73 24.84
CA GLY A 326 3.17 11.26 25.88
C GLY A 326 1.72 11.28 25.44
N ASP A 327 1.31 12.26 24.60
CA ASP A 327 -0.03 12.40 24.07
C ASP A 327 -0.46 11.23 23.16
N LEU A 328 0.51 10.48 22.63
CA LEU A 328 0.28 9.32 21.77
C LEU A 328 0.32 7.97 22.51
N SER A 329 0.50 7.97 23.84
CA SER A 329 0.67 6.75 24.62
C SER A 329 -0.50 5.76 24.44
N THR A 330 -1.73 6.25 24.48
CA THR A 330 -2.94 5.42 24.24
C THR A 330 -2.96 4.83 22.84
N LEU A 331 -2.65 5.63 21.81
CA LEU A 331 -2.62 5.16 20.42
C LEU A 331 -1.48 4.13 20.23
N TYR A 332 -0.34 4.32 20.91
CA TYR A 332 0.76 3.37 20.89
C TYR A 332 0.36 2.00 21.48
N GLN A 333 -0.32 1.99 22.64
CA GLN A 333 -0.79 0.73 23.25
C GLN A 333 -1.81 0.03 22.34
N LYS A 334 -2.79 0.77 21.82
CA LYS A 334 -3.77 0.23 20.87
C LYS A 334 -3.12 -0.28 19.57
N SER A 335 -2.07 0.36 19.11
CA SER A 335 -1.33 -0.11 17.94
C SER A 335 -0.61 -1.44 18.16
N LYS A 336 -0.09 -1.67 19.37
CA LYS A 336 0.50 -2.97 19.76
C LYS A 336 -0.57 -4.06 19.81
N GLN A 337 -1.70 -3.81 20.47
CA GLN A 337 -2.83 -4.73 20.52
C GLN A 337 -3.28 -5.11 19.11
N HIS A 338 -3.46 -4.10 18.24
CA HIS A 338 -3.82 -4.34 16.84
C HIS A 338 -2.78 -5.16 16.06
N ALA A 339 -1.49 -4.92 16.28
CA ALA A 339 -0.41 -5.68 15.66
C ALA A 339 -0.35 -7.14 16.12
N ASN A 340 -0.80 -7.42 17.35
CA ASN A 340 -0.95 -8.77 17.91
C ASN A 340 -2.24 -9.47 17.44
N GLY A 341 -3.10 -8.80 16.67
CA GLY A 341 -4.40 -9.34 16.23
C GLY A 341 -5.49 -9.29 17.30
N GLU A 342 -5.28 -8.52 18.37
CA GLU A 342 -6.27 -8.36 19.44
C GLU A 342 -7.47 -7.55 18.94
N THR A 343 -8.66 -7.93 19.40
CA THR A 343 -9.94 -7.23 19.12
C THR A 343 -10.54 -6.65 20.39
N VAL A 344 -11.40 -5.66 20.25
CA VAL A 344 -12.16 -5.05 21.34
C VAL A 344 -13.63 -5.30 21.08
N VAL A 345 -14.33 -5.84 22.07
CA VAL A 345 -15.79 -6.07 21.98
C VAL A 345 -16.52 -4.83 22.47
N VAL A 346 -17.36 -4.25 21.59
CA VAL A 346 -18.25 -3.11 21.93
C VAL A 346 -19.66 -3.48 21.53
N ASN A 347 -20.58 -3.47 22.50
CA ASN A 347 -21.99 -3.85 22.28
C ASN A 347 -22.16 -5.23 21.59
N GLY A 348 -21.33 -6.21 21.96
CA GLY A 348 -21.38 -7.57 21.43
C GLY A 348 -20.78 -7.75 20.02
N GLN A 349 -20.21 -6.70 19.44
CA GLN A 349 -19.48 -6.77 18.17
C GLN A 349 -17.98 -6.60 18.37
N GLU A 350 -17.20 -7.39 17.64
CA GLU A 350 -15.75 -7.30 17.62
C GLU A 350 -15.26 -6.22 16.67
N TYR A 351 -14.35 -5.39 17.16
CA TYR A 351 -13.69 -4.34 16.40
C TYR A 351 -12.16 -4.47 16.53
N PRO A 352 -11.38 -3.99 15.55
CA PRO A 352 -9.95 -3.83 15.72
C PRO A 352 -9.65 -2.99 16.96
N ALA A 353 -8.51 -3.23 17.61
CA ALA A 353 -8.08 -2.43 18.77
C ALA A 353 -7.87 -0.94 18.43
N LEU A 354 -7.55 -0.62 17.16
CA LEU A 354 -7.50 0.75 16.64
C LEU A 354 -8.90 1.29 16.32
N TYR A 355 -9.02 2.60 16.22
CA TYR A 355 -10.31 3.28 16.05
C TYR A 355 -10.84 3.21 14.61
N THR A 356 -12.07 2.73 14.45
CA THR A 356 -12.78 2.60 13.16
C THR A 356 -14.07 3.45 13.13
N PRO A 357 -13.97 4.80 13.14
CA PRO A 357 -15.13 5.68 13.22
C PRO A 357 -16.02 5.57 11.99
N ARG A 358 -17.30 5.95 12.14
CA ARG A 358 -18.20 6.20 11.01
C ARG A 358 -17.82 7.52 10.32
N ASN A 359 -18.27 7.70 9.07
CA ASN A 359 -18.01 8.95 8.35
C ASN A 359 -18.66 10.16 9.03
N ASP A 360 -19.89 10.01 9.54
CA ASP A 360 -20.58 11.11 10.24
C ASP A 360 -19.73 11.60 11.42
N THR A 361 -19.15 10.67 12.20
CA THR A 361 -18.24 11.03 13.31
C THR A 361 -17.02 11.83 12.85
N LEU A 362 -16.46 11.50 11.68
CA LEU A 362 -15.31 12.24 11.14
C LEU A 362 -15.72 13.59 10.56
N ILE A 363 -16.88 13.65 9.89
CA ILE A 363 -17.44 14.88 9.34
C ILE A 363 -17.68 15.87 10.49
N ASP A 364 -18.33 15.42 11.57
CA ASP A 364 -18.59 16.23 12.74
C ASP A 364 -17.29 16.64 13.48
N CYS A 365 -16.39 15.66 13.67
CA CYS A 365 -15.12 15.88 14.37
C CYS A 365 -14.23 16.94 13.67
N PHE A 366 -14.24 16.99 12.35
CA PHE A 366 -13.45 17.91 11.54
C PHE A 366 -14.28 19.04 10.92
N GLU A 367 -15.59 19.12 11.25
CA GLU A 367 -16.50 20.14 10.71
C GLU A 367 -16.41 20.25 9.17
N ILE A 368 -16.47 19.09 8.49
CA ILE A 368 -16.26 19.00 7.04
C ILE A 368 -17.49 19.50 6.30
N SER A 369 -17.36 20.61 5.60
CA SER A 369 -18.44 21.22 4.83
C SER A 369 -18.84 20.36 3.61
N GLN A 370 -20.03 20.60 3.05
CA GLN A 370 -20.47 19.89 1.84
C GLN A 370 -19.57 20.15 0.63
N GLU A 371 -19.01 21.36 0.50
CA GLU A 371 -18.08 21.69 -0.58
C GLU A 371 -16.75 20.92 -0.43
N GLU A 372 -16.23 20.82 0.77
CA GLU A 372 -15.03 20.01 1.04
C GLU A 372 -15.27 18.53 0.75
N GLN A 373 -16.45 18.00 1.13
CA GLN A 373 -16.80 16.60 0.85
C GLN A 373 -16.76 16.27 -0.65
N LYS A 374 -17.10 17.20 -1.55
CA LYS A 374 -17.00 16.99 -3.00
C LYS A 374 -15.58 16.66 -3.46
N LEU A 375 -14.56 17.10 -2.74
CA LEU A 375 -13.15 16.91 -3.04
C LEU A 375 -12.52 15.68 -2.34
N LEU A 376 -13.20 15.13 -1.32
CA LEU A 376 -12.76 13.95 -0.58
C LEU A 376 -13.22 12.66 -1.26
N ARG A 377 -12.56 11.54 -0.96
CA ARG A 377 -12.86 10.23 -1.56
C ARG A 377 -13.84 9.40 -0.74
N THR A 378 -13.62 9.35 0.56
CA THR A 378 -14.26 8.38 1.47
C THR A 378 -14.95 9.01 2.65
N ILE A 379 -14.45 10.16 3.16
CA ILE A 379 -15.07 10.88 4.29
C ILE A 379 -16.16 11.81 3.72
N ILE A 380 -17.26 11.20 3.32
CA ILE A 380 -18.41 11.86 2.71
C ILE A 380 -19.70 11.41 3.35
N SER A 381 -20.70 12.28 3.38
CA SER A 381 -22.04 11.98 3.86
C SER A 381 -22.79 10.98 2.98
N PRO A 382 -23.83 10.30 3.49
CA PRO A 382 -24.67 9.43 2.67
C PRO A 382 -25.31 10.15 1.49
N ASP A 383 -25.62 11.43 1.61
CA ASP A 383 -26.27 12.22 0.55
C ASP A 383 -25.27 12.58 -0.55
N GLU A 384 -24.04 12.97 -0.23
CA GLU A 384 -22.97 13.15 -1.21
C GLU A 384 -22.67 11.83 -1.93
N ALA A 385 -22.63 10.70 -1.19
CA ALA A 385 -22.43 9.39 -1.80
C ALA A 385 -23.55 9.01 -2.78
N LYS A 386 -24.81 9.29 -2.44
CA LYS A 386 -25.96 9.09 -3.33
C LYS A 386 -25.89 10.00 -4.56
N GLY A 387 -25.52 11.28 -4.38
CA GLY A 387 -25.32 12.23 -5.46
C GLY A 387 -24.31 11.74 -6.48
N ARG A 388 -23.13 11.31 -6.01
CA ARG A 388 -22.08 10.73 -6.87
C ARG A 388 -22.51 9.46 -7.59
N HIS A 389 -23.31 8.62 -6.90
CA HIS A 389 -23.82 7.40 -7.54
C HIS A 389 -24.79 7.73 -8.66
N ARG A 390 -25.71 8.69 -8.43
CA ARG A 390 -26.63 9.16 -9.46
C ARG A 390 -25.90 9.75 -10.68
N ALA A 391 -24.92 10.62 -10.45
CA ALA A 391 -24.13 11.21 -11.52
C ALA A 391 -23.38 10.17 -12.35
N ARG A 392 -22.78 9.15 -11.70
CA ARG A 392 -22.12 8.03 -12.40
C ARG A 392 -23.09 7.17 -13.20
N ASP A 393 -24.26 6.89 -12.65
CA ASP A 393 -25.29 6.11 -13.35
C ASP A 393 -25.88 6.89 -14.52
N GLU A 394 -26.05 8.19 -14.37
CA GLU A 394 -26.49 9.08 -15.47
C GLU A 394 -25.44 9.12 -16.59
N LYS A 395 -24.17 9.34 -16.25
CA LYS A 395 -23.08 9.30 -17.23
C LYS A 395 -23.05 7.97 -17.98
N ARG A 396 -23.14 6.85 -17.28
CA ARG A 396 -23.17 5.51 -17.90
C ARG A 396 -24.38 5.32 -18.81
N ARG A 397 -25.58 5.80 -18.43
CA ARG A 397 -26.77 5.74 -19.28
C ARG A 397 -26.57 6.54 -20.57
N ARG A 398 -25.97 7.73 -20.47
CA ARG A 398 -25.66 8.56 -21.65
C ARG A 398 -24.63 7.87 -22.57
N GLU A 399 -23.58 7.29 -22.00
CA GLU A 399 -22.59 6.50 -22.75
C GLU A 399 -23.22 5.29 -23.48
N LEU A 400 -24.31 4.76 -22.95
CA LEU A 400 -25.12 3.69 -23.56
C LEU A 400 -26.22 4.21 -24.52
N GLY A 401 -26.21 5.51 -24.87
CA GLY A 401 -27.14 6.10 -25.84
C GLY A 401 -28.49 6.54 -25.27
N ALA A 402 -28.64 6.62 -23.93
CA ALA A 402 -29.88 7.16 -23.37
C ALA A 402 -29.97 8.68 -23.63
N ALA A 403 -31.07 9.10 -24.23
CA ALA A 403 -31.38 10.50 -24.52
C ALA A 403 -31.55 11.30 -23.21
N THR A 404 -31.15 12.55 -23.22
CA THR A 404 -31.43 13.46 -22.09
C THR A 404 -32.94 13.74 -22.03
N ARG A 405 -33.40 14.24 -20.84
CA ARG A 405 -34.81 14.64 -20.70
C ARG A 405 -35.21 15.70 -21.73
N GLU A 406 -34.35 16.66 -22.00
CA GLU A 406 -34.56 17.71 -22.98
C GLU A 406 -34.65 17.14 -24.40
N GLU A 407 -33.76 16.23 -24.78
CA GLU A 407 -33.81 15.53 -26.07
C GLU A 407 -35.07 14.64 -26.18
N TYR A 408 -35.45 13.96 -25.11
CA TYR A 408 -36.65 13.14 -25.07
C TYR A 408 -37.90 14.02 -25.21
N GLU A 409 -37.96 15.12 -24.44
CA GLU A 409 -39.09 16.08 -24.52
C GLU A 409 -39.17 16.75 -25.91
N ALA A 410 -38.02 17.17 -26.48
CA ALA A 410 -37.96 17.73 -27.85
C ALA A 410 -38.38 16.71 -28.91
N ASN A 411 -38.03 15.44 -28.71
CA ASN A 411 -38.40 14.36 -29.63
C ASN A 411 -39.76 13.73 -29.35
N SER A 412 -40.43 14.15 -28.28
CA SER A 412 -41.74 13.63 -27.93
C SER A 412 -42.79 13.93 -29.01
N LEU A 413 -43.74 13.03 -29.15
CA LEU A 413 -44.86 13.25 -30.09
C LEU A 413 -45.63 14.54 -29.77
N SER A 414 -45.66 14.95 -28.50
CA SER A 414 -46.30 16.18 -28.07
C SER A 414 -45.54 17.43 -28.51
N ALA A 415 -44.20 17.38 -28.55
CA ALA A 415 -43.37 18.48 -29.04
C ALA A 415 -43.36 18.55 -30.59
N LYS A 416 -43.23 17.40 -31.26
CA LYS A 416 -43.17 17.30 -32.71
C LYS A 416 -44.51 17.52 -33.40
N GLN A 417 -45.60 17.29 -32.70
CA GLN A 417 -47.01 17.46 -33.20
C GLN A 417 -47.21 17.00 -34.64
N PRO A 418 -46.91 15.73 -35.00
CA PRO A 418 -46.98 15.25 -36.37
C PRO A 418 -48.39 15.40 -36.98
N TRP A 419 -49.44 15.36 -36.15
CA TRP A 419 -50.81 15.61 -36.56
C TRP A 419 -51.04 17.04 -37.02
N GLY A 420 -50.32 18.02 -36.43
CA GLY A 420 -50.40 19.44 -36.85
C GLY A 420 -49.89 19.67 -38.27
N LYS A 421 -48.79 18.97 -38.66
CA LYS A 421 -48.27 19.01 -40.02
C LYS A 421 -49.22 18.45 -41.08
N LEU A 422 -50.10 17.53 -40.66
CA LEU A 422 -51.10 16.91 -41.50
C LEU A 422 -52.47 17.64 -41.42
N GLY A 423 -52.56 18.73 -40.68
CA GLY A 423 -53.82 19.48 -40.51
C GLY A 423 -54.96 18.72 -39.85
N ILE A 424 -54.65 17.65 -39.06
CA ILE A 424 -55.64 16.80 -38.42
C ILE A 424 -55.48 16.82 -36.90
N SER A 425 -56.56 16.45 -36.16
CA SER A 425 -56.46 16.36 -34.71
C SER A 425 -55.59 15.19 -34.25
N ARG A 426 -54.98 15.30 -33.02
CA ARG A 426 -54.20 14.21 -32.39
C ARG A 426 -55.02 12.90 -32.33
N ARG A 427 -56.33 12.97 -32.03
CA ARG A 427 -57.21 11.79 -31.95
C ARG A 427 -57.39 11.16 -33.33
N THR A 428 -57.53 11.96 -34.37
CA THR A 428 -57.65 11.52 -35.78
C THR A 428 -56.37 10.86 -36.26
N TRP A 429 -55.21 11.39 -35.88
CA TRP A 429 -53.89 10.85 -36.22
C TRP A 429 -53.71 9.45 -35.66
N TYR A 430 -54.00 9.24 -34.38
CA TYR A 430 -53.93 7.89 -33.78
C TYR A 430 -54.96 6.94 -34.42
N ARG A 431 -56.19 7.36 -34.72
CA ARG A 431 -57.22 6.54 -35.39
C ARG A 431 -56.79 6.10 -36.78
N LYS A 432 -55.99 6.90 -37.48
CA LYS A 432 -55.46 6.59 -38.80
C LYS A 432 -54.16 5.79 -38.80
N GLY A 433 -53.75 5.25 -37.63
CA GLY A 433 -52.57 4.41 -37.53
C GLY A 433 -51.24 5.19 -37.56
N CYS A 434 -51.21 6.43 -37.07
CA CYS A 434 -50.00 7.28 -36.96
C CYS A 434 -49.31 7.53 -38.34
N PRO A 435 -49.98 8.02 -39.37
CA PRO A 435 -49.39 8.27 -40.68
C PRO A 435 -48.21 9.26 -40.56
N ASP A 436 -47.11 8.97 -41.25
CA ASP A 436 -45.98 9.90 -41.39
C ASP A 436 -46.37 11.09 -42.28
N ALA A 437 -45.89 12.29 -41.90
CA ALA A 437 -45.97 13.45 -42.75
C ALA A 437 -44.83 13.34 -43.79
N SER A 438 -45.09 12.80 -44.95
CA SER A 438 -44.16 12.77 -46.08
C SER A 438 -43.77 14.18 -46.53
#